data_951ec02ce1155a01f6f7188be11b87f1
#
_entry.id   951ec02ce1155a01f6f7188be11b87f1
#
_cell.length_a   1.000
_cell.length_b   1.000
_cell.length_c   1.000
_cell.angle_alpha   90.00
_cell.angle_beta   90.00
_cell.angle_gamma   90.00
#
_symmetry.space_group_name_H-M   'P 1'
#
loop_
_entity.id
_entity.type
_entity.pdbx_description
1 polymer ?
#
loop_
_entity_poly.entity_id
_entity_poly.type
_entity_poly.pdbx_seq_one_letter_code
_entity_poly.pdbx_strand_id
1 'polypeptide(L)'
;MEHSTETFTEASAENNAYIKLIEEISLNAWPSHKIELYDGWLIRFSHNYTHRTNSVTQVGASQIPIDEKIRYCESVYANYHTPVIFKISPLLDPSFDSLLDGKGYEIQHITEVMTLDMKDFVCYPSIGAEYEYYGRNSGLPSFLLYPNDTIVLFQDRITDDWITSLFRLNGTTNPTLRRIVPSMFKAIPKETIVAS
;
A
#
# COMPACT_ATOMS: atom_id res chain seq x y z
N MET A 1 -5.41 1.85 -42.14
CA MET A 1 -5.54 0.80 -41.11
C MET A 1 -4.41 0.83 -40.07
N GLU A 2 -3.33 1.60 -40.27
CA GLU A 2 -2.20 1.71 -39.32
C GLU A 2 -2.44 2.64 -38.14
N HIS A 3 -3.30 3.64 -38.27
CA HIS A 3 -3.55 4.67 -37.24
C HIS A 3 -4.31 4.17 -36.00
N SER A 4 -5.07 3.07 -36.09
CA SER A 4 -5.84 2.53 -34.95
C SER A 4 -5.04 1.56 -34.07
N THR A 5 -3.96 1.01 -34.58
CA THR A 5 -3.09 0.09 -33.81
C THR A 5 -2.07 0.84 -32.96
N GLU A 6 -1.55 1.97 -33.42
CA GLU A 6 -0.63 2.82 -32.66
C GLU A 6 -1.30 3.45 -31.44
N THR A 7 -2.50 4.01 -31.59
CA THR A 7 -3.24 4.61 -30.47
C THR A 7 -3.65 3.61 -29.39
N PHE A 8 -3.91 2.36 -29.76
CA PHE A 8 -4.26 1.30 -28.79
C PHE A 8 -3.03 0.81 -27.99
N THR A 9 -1.85 0.76 -28.61
CA THR A 9 -0.60 0.39 -27.95
C THR A 9 -0.07 1.49 -27.05
N GLU A 10 -0.19 2.77 -27.43
CA GLU A 10 0.19 3.90 -26.59
C GLU A 10 -0.70 4.02 -25.33
N ALA A 11 -2.01 3.95 -25.46
CA ALA A 11 -2.94 3.94 -24.33
C ALA A 11 -2.70 2.77 -23.36
N SER A 12 -2.32 1.61 -23.88
CA SER A 12 -1.94 0.46 -23.05
C SER A 12 -0.63 0.68 -22.30
N ALA A 13 0.36 1.28 -22.94
CA ALA A 13 1.65 1.59 -22.32
C ALA A 13 1.52 2.66 -21.22
N GLU A 14 0.74 3.71 -21.46
CA GLU A 14 0.44 4.76 -20.47
C GLU A 14 -0.29 4.19 -19.26
N ASN A 15 -1.29 3.32 -19.48
CA ASN A 15 -2.02 2.67 -18.41
C ASN A 15 -1.09 1.78 -17.56
N ASN A 16 -0.21 1.01 -18.19
CA ASN A 16 0.76 0.18 -17.49
C ASN A 16 1.75 1.02 -16.67
N ALA A 17 2.21 2.16 -17.20
CA ALA A 17 3.08 3.08 -16.48
C ALA A 17 2.36 3.68 -15.25
N TYR A 18 1.08 4.02 -15.39
CA TYR A 18 0.26 4.51 -14.29
C TYR A 18 0.03 3.44 -13.22
N ILE A 19 -0.33 2.21 -13.60
CA ILE A 19 -0.46 1.09 -12.66
C ILE A 19 0.86 0.88 -11.91
N LYS A 20 1.99 0.89 -12.62
CA LYS A 20 3.32 0.74 -12.00
C LYS A 20 3.57 1.84 -10.96
N LEU A 21 3.27 3.09 -11.28
CA LEU A 21 3.41 4.20 -10.35
C LEU A 21 2.58 3.97 -9.06
N ILE A 22 1.32 3.57 -9.20
CA ILE A 22 0.45 3.29 -8.05
C ILE A 22 0.98 2.13 -7.21
N GLU A 23 1.48 1.08 -7.85
CA GLU A 23 2.12 -0.04 -7.16
C GLU A 23 3.35 0.40 -6.34
N GLU A 24 4.23 1.20 -6.91
CA GLU A 24 5.43 1.72 -6.24
C GLU A 24 5.09 2.65 -5.07
N ILE A 25 4.12 3.57 -5.26
CA ILE A 25 3.63 4.45 -4.19
C ILE A 25 3.04 3.61 -3.05
N SER A 26 2.26 2.57 -3.37
CA SER A 26 1.65 1.68 -2.38
C SER A 26 2.69 0.91 -1.55
N LEU A 27 3.80 0.50 -2.17
CA LEU A 27 4.92 -0.14 -1.46
C LEU A 27 5.59 0.82 -0.46
N ASN A 28 5.76 2.08 -0.85
CA ASN A 28 6.38 3.11 -0.02
C ASN A 28 5.45 3.59 1.11
N ALA A 29 4.14 3.65 0.86
CA ALA A 29 3.15 4.06 1.86
C ALA A 29 3.02 3.07 3.03
N TRP A 30 3.38 1.80 2.82
CA TRP A 30 3.39 0.76 3.85
C TRP A 30 4.75 0.08 3.93
N PRO A 31 5.76 0.69 4.59
CA PRO A 31 7.09 0.12 4.71
C PRO A 31 7.08 -1.16 5.55
N SER A 32 7.88 -2.12 5.15
CA SER A 32 8.05 -3.39 5.88
C SER A 32 9.29 -3.36 6.77
N HIS A 33 9.29 -4.11 7.86
CA HIS A 33 10.45 -4.23 8.75
C HIS A 33 11.63 -4.92 8.09
N LYS A 34 11.34 -5.92 7.26
CA LYS A 34 12.35 -6.64 6.49
C LYS A 34 11.98 -6.62 5.03
N ILE A 35 12.97 -6.36 4.22
CA ILE A 35 12.86 -6.36 2.77
C ILE A 35 14.07 -7.12 2.25
N GLU A 36 13.81 -8.07 1.36
CA GLU A 36 14.82 -8.79 0.61
C GLU A 36 14.51 -8.67 -0.87
N LEU A 37 15.51 -8.29 -1.67
CA LEU A 37 15.39 -8.27 -3.12
C LEU A 37 16.05 -9.52 -3.69
N TYR A 38 15.28 -10.33 -4.38
CA TYR A 38 15.74 -11.57 -4.99
C TYR A 38 15.30 -11.65 -6.46
N ASP A 39 16.22 -11.49 -7.36
CA ASP A 39 16.04 -11.56 -8.82
C ASP A 39 14.77 -10.84 -9.32
N GLY A 40 14.64 -9.56 -8.97
CA GLY A 40 13.50 -8.72 -9.35
C GLY A 40 12.23 -8.94 -8.53
N TRP A 41 12.27 -9.78 -7.49
CA TRP A 41 11.18 -9.95 -6.54
C TRP A 41 11.52 -9.28 -5.20
N LEU A 42 10.57 -8.52 -4.68
CA LEU A 42 10.63 -7.87 -3.37
C LEU A 42 9.90 -8.75 -2.36
N ILE A 43 10.65 -9.39 -1.48
CA ILE A 43 10.13 -10.25 -0.39
C ILE A 43 10.02 -9.38 0.85
N ARG A 44 8.82 -9.25 1.40
CA ARG A 44 8.52 -8.33 2.50
C ARG A 44 8.00 -9.08 3.70
N PHE A 45 8.46 -8.70 4.89
CA PHE A 45 8.04 -9.32 6.13
C PHE A 45 7.88 -8.30 7.27
N SER A 46 6.74 -8.34 7.97
CA SER A 46 6.39 -7.50 9.12
C SER A 46 5.51 -8.27 10.11
N HIS A 47 5.98 -9.40 10.59
CA HIS A 47 5.32 -10.19 11.64
C HIS A 47 3.84 -10.50 11.36
N ASN A 48 3.46 -10.69 10.11
CA ASN A 48 2.10 -10.98 9.64
C ASN A 48 1.05 -9.91 10.02
N TYR A 49 1.48 -8.66 10.23
CA TYR A 49 0.55 -7.60 10.59
C TYR A 49 -0.50 -7.34 9.51
N THR A 50 -0.08 -7.23 8.25
CA THR A 50 -0.99 -7.13 7.09
C THR A 50 -0.37 -7.84 5.89
N HIS A 51 -1.19 -8.29 4.93
CA HIS A 51 -0.70 -8.86 3.68
C HIS A 51 0.12 -7.83 2.87
N ARG A 52 -0.22 -6.54 2.94
CA ARG A 52 0.51 -5.46 2.25
C ARG A 52 1.98 -5.38 2.62
N THR A 53 2.35 -5.77 3.83
CA THR A 53 3.72 -5.73 4.34
C THR A 53 4.33 -7.12 4.52
N ASN A 54 3.62 -8.17 4.15
CA ASN A 54 4.01 -9.57 4.28
C ASN A 54 3.70 -10.34 3.00
N SER A 55 4.12 -9.82 1.86
CA SER A 55 3.91 -10.45 0.56
C SER A 55 5.13 -10.28 -0.34
N VAL A 56 5.21 -11.16 -1.33
CA VAL A 56 6.17 -11.09 -2.42
C VAL A 56 5.55 -10.30 -3.57
N THR A 57 6.27 -9.29 -4.06
CA THR A 57 5.84 -8.45 -5.18
C THR A 57 6.92 -8.48 -6.26
N GLN A 58 6.54 -8.72 -7.51
CA GLN A 58 7.46 -8.59 -8.64
C GLN A 58 7.65 -7.09 -8.95
N VAL A 59 8.89 -6.63 -8.94
CA VAL A 59 9.24 -5.22 -9.17
C VAL A 59 10.21 -5.03 -10.33
N GLY A 60 10.75 -6.11 -10.88
CA GLY A 60 11.72 -6.07 -11.96
C GLY A 60 11.80 -7.35 -12.78
N ALA A 61 12.67 -7.32 -13.78
CA ALA A 61 12.96 -8.48 -14.62
C ALA A 61 13.62 -9.60 -13.81
N SER A 62 13.37 -10.84 -14.23
CA SER A 62 13.85 -12.06 -13.61
C SER A 62 14.68 -12.87 -14.59
N GLN A 63 15.68 -13.58 -14.07
CA GLN A 63 16.52 -14.52 -14.82
C GLN A 63 16.47 -15.94 -14.25
N ILE A 64 16.20 -16.05 -12.95
CA ILE A 64 16.07 -17.34 -12.26
C ILE A 64 14.74 -18.01 -12.66
N PRO A 65 14.71 -19.34 -12.89
CA PRO A 65 13.49 -20.06 -13.17
C PRO A 65 12.41 -19.84 -12.12
N ILE A 66 11.17 -19.63 -12.55
CA ILE A 66 10.04 -19.26 -11.72
C ILE A 66 9.81 -20.23 -10.55
N ASP A 67 9.92 -21.54 -10.82
CA ASP A 67 9.74 -22.56 -9.78
C ASP A 67 10.82 -22.53 -8.70
N GLU A 68 12.03 -22.14 -9.04
CA GLU A 68 13.12 -21.96 -8.10
C GLU A 68 12.85 -20.74 -7.21
N LYS A 69 12.38 -19.66 -7.79
CA LYS A 69 12.03 -18.44 -7.05
C LYS A 69 10.86 -18.67 -6.10
N ILE A 70 9.83 -19.40 -6.52
CA ILE A 70 8.69 -19.74 -5.66
C ILE A 70 9.20 -20.53 -4.46
N ARG A 71 9.97 -21.61 -4.69
CA ARG A 71 10.56 -22.43 -3.60
C ARG A 71 11.44 -21.61 -2.66
N TYR A 72 12.21 -20.67 -3.20
CA TYR A 72 13.01 -19.78 -2.36
C TYR A 72 12.12 -18.93 -1.45
N CYS A 73 11.10 -18.29 -1.99
CA CYS A 73 10.15 -17.49 -1.20
C CYS A 73 9.44 -18.34 -0.14
N GLU A 74 8.99 -19.56 -0.50
CA GLU A 74 8.41 -20.51 0.45
C GLU A 74 9.38 -20.82 1.60
N SER A 75 10.66 -21.05 1.30
CA SER A 75 11.68 -21.32 2.32
C SER A 75 11.92 -20.12 3.23
N VAL A 76 11.93 -18.91 2.68
CA VAL A 76 12.09 -17.66 3.46
C VAL A 76 10.93 -17.49 4.44
N TYR A 77 9.69 -17.63 3.97
CA TYR A 77 8.51 -17.49 4.83
C TYR A 77 8.36 -18.63 5.84
N ALA A 78 8.77 -19.85 5.49
CA ALA A 78 8.80 -21.00 6.41
C ALA A 78 9.68 -20.74 7.64
N ASN A 79 10.79 -20.01 7.49
CA ASN A 79 11.63 -19.60 8.62
C ASN A 79 10.91 -18.68 9.63
N TYR A 80 9.83 -18.04 9.21
CA TYR A 80 8.96 -17.22 10.05
C TYR A 80 7.67 -17.92 10.47
N HIS A 81 7.53 -19.23 10.16
CA HIS A 81 6.35 -20.04 10.46
C HIS A 81 5.06 -19.44 9.88
N THR A 82 5.13 -18.91 8.66
CA THR A 82 4.01 -18.29 7.96
C THR A 82 3.99 -18.72 6.51
N PRO A 83 2.81 -18.86 5.90
CA PRO A 83 2.70 -19.11 4.46
C PRO A 83 3.23 -17.91 3.65
N VAL A 84 3.78 -18.19 2.48
CA VAL A 84 4.12 -17.16 1.52
C VAL A 84 2.85 -16.61 0.88
N ILE A 85 2.83 -15.31 0.64
CA ILE A 85 1.74 -14.60 -0.06
C ILE A 85 2.36 -13.94 -1.28
N PHE A 86 1.83 -14.24 -2.46
CA PHE A 86 2.21 -13.55 -3.70
C PHE A 86 1.18 -12.47 -4.01
N LYS A 87 1.66 -11.25 -4.25
CA LYS A 87 0.82 -10.16 -4.72
C LYS A 87 0.71 -10.25 -6.24
N ILE A 88 -0.50 -10.45 -6.73
CA ILE A 88 -0.81 -10.44 -8.16
C ILE A 88 -1.23 -9.04 -8.57
N SER A 89 -0.54 -8.48 -9.54
CA SER A 89 -0.79 -7.17 -10.13
C SER A 89 -1.21 -7.35 -11.59
N PRO A 90 -2.04 -6.45 -12.16
CA PRO A 90 -2.37 -6.47 -13.58
C PRO A 90 -1.17 -6.35 -14.54
N LEU A 91 0.01 -5.99 -14.02
CA LEU A 91 1.26 -5.91 -14.79
C LEU A 91 1.94 -7.27 -14.98
N LEU A 92 1.52 -8.29 -14.24
CA LEU A 92 2.11 -9.62 -14.33
C LEU A 92 1.52 -10.40 -15.49
N ASP A 93 2.33 -11.34 -16.01
CA ASP A 93 1.82 -12.30 -16.98
C ASP A 93 0.70 -13.14 -16.33
N PRO A 94 -0.48 -13.25 -16.96
CA PRO A 94 -1.59 -14.03 -16.40
C PRO A 94 -1.25 -15.51 -16.17
N SER A 95 -0.25 -16.05 -16.85
CA SER A 95 0.23 -17.43 -16.64
C SER A 95 0.80 -17.64 -15.24
N PHE A 96 1.26 -16.57 -14.57
CA PHE A 96 1.79 -16.68 -13.21
C PHE A 96 0.70 -17.03 -12.19
N ASP A 97 -0.47 -16.40 -12.29
CA ASP A 97 -1.61 -16.73 -11.43
C ASP A 97 -2.08 -18.17 -11.65
N SER A 98 -2.17 -18.61 -12.91
CA SER A 98 -2.48 -20.01 -13.28
C SER A 98 -1.44 -21.01 -12.76
N LEU A 99 -0.16 -20.63 -12.75
CA LEU A 99 0.91 -21.45 -12.19
C LEU A 99 0.76 -21.62 -10.68
N LEU A 100 0.41 -20.55 -9.96
CA LEU A 100 0.19 -20.60 -8.52
C LEU A 100 -1.03 -21.46 -8.19
N ASP A 101 -2.13 -21.31 -8.93
CA ASP A 101 -3.32 -22.16 -8.77
C ASP A 101 -2.96 -23.64 -8.96
N GLY A 102 -2.21 -23.98 -10.01
CA GLY A 102 -1.69 -25.33 -10.25
C GLY A 102 -0.78 -25.89 -9.15
N LYS A 103 -0.22 -25.03 -8.30
CA LYS A 103 0.58 -25.38 -7.11
C LYS A 103 -0.24 -25.45 -5.83
N GLY A 104 -1.54 -25.18 -5.90
CA GLY A 104 -2.45 -25.22 -4.76
C GLY A 104 -2.51 -23.92 -3.94
N TYR A 105 -2.10 -22.81 -4.53
CA TYR A 105 -2.33 -21.49 -3.91
C TYR A 105 -3.79 -21.07 -4.10
N GLU A 106 -4.34 -20.40 -3.11
CA GLU A 106 -5.70 -19.90 -3.12
C GLU A 106 -5.73 -18.38 -3.28
N ILE A 107 -6.66 -17.87 -4.08
CA ILE A 107 -6.88 -16.43 -4.23
C ILE A 107 -7.48 -15.88 -2.93
N GLN A 108 -6.84 -14.84 -2.39
CA GLN A 108 -7.32 -14.14 -1.21
C GLN A 108 -7.30 -12.62 -1.44
N HIS A 109 -8.25 -11.93 -0.81
CA HIS A 109 -8.26 -10.45 -0.73
C HIS A 109 -8.17 -9.74 -2.09
N ILE A 110 -9.08 -10.06 -3.00
CA ILE A 110 -9.24 -9.29 -4.24
C ILE A 110 -9.48 -7.82 -3.87
N THR A 111 -8.67 -6.93 -4.42
CA THR A 111 -8.72 -5.49 -4.13
C THR A 111 -8.85 -4.71 -5.42
N GLU A 112 -9.89 -3.90 -5.51
CA GLU A 112 -10.03 -2.90 -6.56
C GLU A 112 -9.31 -1.61 -6.13
N VAL A 113 -8.45 -1.10 -7.01
CA VAL A 113 -7.75 0.16 -6.80
C VAL A 113 -8.45 1.24 -7.61
N MET A 114 -9.07 2.18 -6.92
CA MET A 114 -9.74 3.33 -7.52
C MET A 114 -8.85 4.57 -7.41
N THR A 115 -8.81 5.37 -8.46
CA THR A 115 -8.09 6.65 -8.49
C THR A 115 -9.03 7.78 -8.86
N LEU A 116 -8.78 8.97 -8.32
CA LEU A 116 -9.51 10.20 -8.64
C LEU A 116 -8.51 11.26 -9.08
N ASP A 117 -8.72 11.83 -10.26
CA ASP A 117 -8.00 13.05 -10.66
C ASP A 117 -8.53 14.24 -9.86
N MET A 118 -7.65 14.86 -9.09
CA MET A 118 -8.00 15.99 -8.23
C MET A 118 -7.92 17.35 -8.91
N LYS A 119 -7.52 17.42 -10.21
CA LYS A 119 -7.37 18.71 -10.92
C LYS A 119 -8.68 19.50 -10.98
N ASP A 120 -9.77 18.78 -11.24
CA ASP A 120 -11.12 19.36 -11.38
C ASP A 120 -11.98 19.09 -10.14
N PHE A 121 -11.38 18.54 -9.08
CA PHE A 121 -12.09 18.24 -7.85
C PHE A 121 -12.36 19.52 -7.07
N VAL A 122 -13.62 19.97 -7.09
CA VAL A 122 -14.09 21.05 -6.23
C VAL A 122 -14.62 20.44 -4.94
N CYS A 123 -13.87 20.59 -3.85
CA CYS A 123 -14.40 20.27 -2.54
C CYS A 123 -15.44 21.33 -2.16
N TYR A 124 -16.72 20.98 -2.26
CA TYR A 124 -17.75 21.80 -1.65
C TYR A 124 -17.75 21.49 -0.15
N PRO A 125 -17.52 22.52 0.70
CA PRO A 125 -17.74 22.33 2.12
C PRO A 125 -19.17 21.83 2.34
N SER A 126 -19.32 20.79 3.15
CA SER A 126 -20.66 20.41 3.62
C SER A 126 -21.33 21.65 4.20
N ILE A 127 -22.62 21.88 3.90
CA ILE A 127 -23.36 23.04 4.42
C ILE A 127 -23.19 23.05 5.95
N GLY A 128 -22.53 24.09 6.47
CA GLY A 128 -22.27 24.25 7.90
C GLY A 128 -20.86 23.85 8.39
N ALA A 129 -19.96 23.45 7.50
CA ALA A 129 -18.57 23.26 7.89
C ALA A 129 -17.81 24.60 7.87
N GLU A 130 -17.25 25.00 8.98
CA GLU A 130 -16.31 26.11 9.06
C GLU A 130 -14.89 25.58 8.84
N TYR A 131 -14.15 26.19 7.90
CA TYR A 131 -12.77 25.84 7.62
C TYR A 131 -11.84 26.88 8.22
N GLU A 132 -10.97 26.48 9.14
CA GLU A 132 -9.77 27.24 9.43
C GLU A 132 -8.55 26.52 8.85
N TYR A 133 -8.05 27.01 7.72
CA TYR A 133 -6.83 26.50 7.11
C TYR A 133 -5.64 27.36 7.56
N TYR A 134 -4.88 26.86 8.48
CA TYR A 134 -3.57 27.45 8.83
C TYR A 134 -2.51 26.83 7.93
N GLY A 135 -1.92 27.65 7.04
CA GLY A 135 -0.92 27.20 6.09
C GLY A 135 0.28 26.49 6.76
N ARG A 136 0.97 25.66 6.00
CA ARG A 136 2.11 24.80 6.42
C ARG A 136 3.19 25.49 7.28
N ASN A 137 3.26 26.82 7.26
CA ASN A 137 4.28 27.61 7.98
C ASN A 137 3.79 28.22 9.30
N SER A 138 2.55 28.03 9.70
CA SER A 138 1.99 28.67 10.91
C SER A 138 2.29 27.88 12.20
N GLY A 139 2.72 26.63 12.11
CA GLY A 139 2.93 25.75 13.27
C GLY A 139 1.63 25.33 13.98
N LEU A 140 0.47 25.77 13.49
CA LEU A 140 -0.83 25.41 14.01
C LEU A 140 -1.42 24.24 13.24
N PRO A 141 -2.14 23.31 13.92
CA PRO A 141 -2.81 22.22 13.25
C PRO A 141 -3.94 22.75 12.36
N SER A 142 -4.05 22.23 11.13
CA SER A 142 -5.23 22.45 10.30
C SER A 142 -6.35 21.55 10.78
N PHE A 143 -7.56 22.05 10.90
CA PHE A 143 -8.72 21.25 11.30
C PHE A 143 -9.95 21.57 10.43
N LEU A 144 -10.86 20.59 10.38
CA LEU A 144 -12.17 20.72 9.80
C LEU A 144 -13.21 20.49 10.89
N LEU A 145 -14.19 21.40 10.99
CA LEU A 145 -15.36 21.27 11.84
C LEU A 145 -16.53 20.77 10.98
N TYR A 146 -17.13 19.69 11.42
CA TYR A 146 -18.37 19.16 10.82
C TYR A 146 -19.60 19.53 11.66
N PRO A 147 -20.81 19.54 11.06
CA PRO A 147 -22.05 19.96 11.74
C PRO A 147 -22.41 19.22 13.04
N ASN A 148 -21.77 18.12 13.35
CA ASN A 148 -22.01 17.28 14.54
C ASN A 148 -20.89 17.39 15.58
N ASP A 149 -20.19 18.51 15.67
CA ASP A 149 -19.04 18.72 16.55
C ASP A 149 -17.88 17.75 16.33
N THR A 150 -17.84 17.11 15.14
CA THR A 150 -16.71 16.28 14.76
C THR A 150 -15.57 17.15 14.28
N ILE A 151 -14.43 17.07 14.94
CA ILE A 151 -13.20 17.78 14.59
C ILE A 151 -12.28 16.79 13.89
N VAL A 152 -11.83 17.13 12.67
CA VAL A 152 -10.77 16.39 11.99
C VAL A 152 -9.48 17.21 12.05
N LEU A 153 -8.47 16.65 12.70
CA LEU A 153 -7.16 17.26 12.83
C LEU A 153 -6.24 16.73 11.73
N PHE A 154 -5.58 17.64 11.02
CA PHE A 154 -4.54 17.30 10.06
C PHE A 154 -3.16 17.53 10.68
N GLN A 155 -2.31 16.51 10.65
CA GLN A 155 -0.98 16.52 11.21
C GLN A 155 0.04 16.15 10.14
N ASP A 156 1.23 16.73 10.22
CA ASP A 156 2.36 16.47 9.31
C ASP A 156 3.17 15.21 9.67
N ARG A 157 2.76 14.51 10.73
CA ARG A 157 3.44 13.31 11.23
C ARG A 157 2.50 12.40 12.01
N ILE A 158 2.85 11.14 12.07
CA ILE A 158 2.18 10.15 12.89
C ILE A 158 2.73 10.26 14.33
N THR A 159 1.84 10.59 15.27
CA THR A 159 2.15 10.71 16.70
C THR A 159 1.86 9.43 17.47
N ASP A 160 2.40 9.28 18.68
CA ASP A 160 2.10 8.14 19.54
C ASP A 160 0.61 8.10 19.96
N ASP A 161 -0.01 9.27 20.11
CA ASP A 161 -1.45 9.39 20.41
C ASP A 161 -2.31 8.94 19.24
N TRP A 162 -1.92 9.27 18.00
CA TRP A 162 -2.57 8.78 16.80
C TRP A 162 -2.50 7.25 16.71
N ILE A 163 -1.32 6.67 16.94
CA ILE A 163 -1.12 5.21 16.95
C ILE A 163 -1.94 4.54 18.06
N THR A 164 -2.00 5.14 19.24
CA THR A 164 -2.80 4.63 20.35
C THR A 164 -4.28 4.63 20.01
N SER A 165 -4.78 5.68 19.38
CA SER A 165 -6.16 5.79 18.90
C SER A 165 -6.46 4.76 17.81
N LEU A 166 -5.56 4.57 16.86
CA LEU A 166 -5.66 3.53 15.83
C LEU A 166 -5.79 2.13 16.45
N PHE A 167 -4.95 1.79 17.41
CA PHE A 167 -5.03 0.50 18.10
C PHE A 167 -6.35 0.30 18.83
N ARG A 168 -6.86 1.35 19.45
CA ARG A 168 -8.15 1.32 20.13
C ARG A 168 -9.30 1.08 19.16
N LEU A 169 -9.31 1.81 18.03
CA LEU A 169 -10.36 1.70 17.01
C LEU A 169 -10.34 0.34 16.32
N ASN A 170 -9.16 -0.19 16.02
CA ASN A 170 -9.00 -1.50 15.36
C ASN A 170 -9.08 -2.69 16.34
N GLY A 171 -9.26 -2.46 17.64
CA GLY A 171 -9.29 -3.52 18.64
C GLY A 171 -7.98 -4.30 18.74
N THR A 172 -6.84 -3.68 18.40
CA THR A 172 -5.54 -4.36 18.40
C THR A 172 -5.07 -4.60 19.83
N THR A 173 -5.14 -5.83 20.31
CA THR A 173 -4.73 -6.23 21.67
C THR A 173 -3.42 -7.01 21.72
N ASN A 174 -2.96 -7.56 20.58
CA ASN A 174 -1.75 -8.37 20.52
C ASN A 174 -0.50 -7.56 20.92
N PRO A 175 0.22 -7.95 22.01
CA PRO A 175 1.37 -7.19 22.53
C PRO A 175 2.52 -7.05 21.53
N THR A 176 2.75 -8.08 20.72
CA THR A 176 3.80 -8.05 19.70
C THR A 176 3.47 -7.00 18.64
N LEU A 177 2.24 -6.98 18.13
CA LEU A 177 1.81 -5.97 17.16
C LEU A 177 1.87 -4.56 17.74
N ARG A 178 1.42 -4.36 18.97
CA ARG A 178 1.52 -3.05 19.66
C ARG A 178 2.94 -2.55 19.81
N ARG A 179 3.91 -3.44 19.88
CA ARG A 179 5.33 -3.08 19.96
C ARG A 179 5.95 -2.74 18.60
N ILE A 180 5.59 -3.48 17.54
CA ILE A 180 6.26 -3.39 16.25
C ILE A 180 5.60 -2.39 15.28
N VAL A 181 4.27 -2.32 15.28
CA VAL A 181 3.51 -1.46 14.34
C VAL A 181 3.87 0.02 14.43
N PRO A 182 4.15 0.61 15.61
CA PRO A 182 4.60 1.99 15.69
C PRO A 182 5.84 2.30 14.87
N SER A 183 6.81 1.39 14.80
CA SER A 183 8.02 1.59 14.00
C SER A 183 7.73 1.57 12.49
N MET A 184 6.75 0.79 12.03
CA MET A 184 6.30 0.79 10.63
C MET A 184 5.67 2.12 10.25
N PHE A 185 4.76 2.64 11.08
CA PHE A 185 4.12 3.93 10.83
C PHE A 185 5.13 5.08 10.86
N LYS A 186 6.09 5.05 11.80
CA LYS A 186 7.15 6.06 11.89
C LYS A 186 8.15 6.00 10.72
N ALA A 187 8.20 4.90 9.98
CA ALA A 187 9.02 4.75 8.78
C ALA A 187 8.32 5.26 7.50
N ILE A 188 7.04 5.62 7.57
CA ILE A 188 6.35 6.32 6.46
C ILE A 188 7.05 7.65 6.18
N PRO A 189 7.23 8.06 4.91
CA PRO A 189 7.92 9.30 4.57
C PRO A 189 7.38 10.52 5.33
N LYS A 190 8.28 11.43 5.73
CA LYS A 190 7.96 12.57 6.60
C LYS A 190 6.96 13.59 6.01
N GLU A 191 6.74 13.55 4.71
CA GLU A 191 5.78 14.43 4.03
C GLU A 191 4.34 13.88 4.04
N THR A 192 4.08 12.89 4.89
CA THR A 192 2.77 12.28 5.04
C THR A 192 1.86 13.19 5.87
N ILE A 193 0.64 13.43 5.37
CA ILE A 193 -0.42 14.07 6.12
C ILE A 193 -1.32 12.99 6.72
N VAL A 194 -1.56 13.07 8.01
CA VAL A 194 -2.47 12.18 8.73
C VAL A 194 -3.67 12.95 9.25
N ALA A 195 -4.83 12.33 9.18
CA ALA A 195 -6.08 12.84 9.74
C ALA A 195 -6.47 12.03 10.99
N SER A 196 -6.99 12.69 11.99
CA SER A 196 -7.47 12.08 13.23
C SER A 196 -8.76 12.72 13.71
#